data_ab5baaa06ecd57429522293ff49eb5ed
#
_entry.id   ab5baaa06ecd57429522293ff49eb5ed
#
_cell.length_a   1.000
_cell.length_b   1.000
_cell.length_c   1.000
_cell.angle_alpha   90.00
_cell.angle_beta   90.00
_cell.angle_gamma   90.00
#
_symmetry.space_group_name_H-M   'P 1'
#
loop_
_entity.id
_entity.type
_entity.pdbx_description
1 polymer ?
#
loop_
_entity_poly.entity_id
_entity_poly.type
_entity_poly.pdbx_seq_one_letter_code
_entity_poly.pdbx_strand_id
1 'polypeptide(L)'
;LDPYARVEAETIAWTSRIKRDRDRPFQWAPGVKTTRSDKVGMVVTRITDLDYIKVNRVDFGRSGAKRFKANVASETDGGAIELRLDSLDGPHLGTLTVSKTGGWDEWQQQSVPVSGATGTHDLYLIFRGAGDAPLFNLDHWTFSR
;
A
#
# COMPACT_ATOMS: atom_id res chain seq x y z
N LEU A 1 4.05 9.23 13.41
CA LEU A 1 4.90 8.45 12.50
C LEU A 1 5.52 9.38 11.47
N ASP A 2 6.81 9.24 11.26
CA ASP A 2 7.57 10.01 10.27
C ASP A 2 7.52 9.30 8.90
N PRO A 3 6.80 9.84 7.92
CA PRO A 3 6.68 9.21 6.61
C PRO A 3 7.93 9.41 5.73
N TYR A 4 8.85 10.26 6.13
CA TYR A 4 10.07 10.56 5.38
C TYR A 4 11.22 9.61 5.75
N ALA A 5 11.06 8.83 6.80
CA ALA A 5 11.89 7.67 7.08
C ALA A 5 11.26 6.43 6.42
N ARG A 6 12.07 5.40 6.19
CA ARG A 6 11.57 4.13 5.68
C ARG A 6 10.52 3.55 6.64
N VAL A 7 9.34 3.24 6.14
CA VAL A 7 8.27 2.60 6.89
C VAL A 7 8.10 1.17 6.39
N GLU A 8 8.30 0.19 7.28
CA GLU A 8 8.08 -1.21 6.91
C GLU A 8 6.59 -1.43 6.62
N ALA A 9 6.28 -2.17 5.56
CA ALA A 9 4.91 -2.35 5.11
C ALA A 9 4.01 -3.03 6.15
N GLU A 10 4.58 -3.85 7.01
CA GLU A 10 3.88 -4.50 8.13
C GLU A 10 3.57 -3.56 9.31
N THR A 11 3.90 -2.26 9.20
CA THR A 11 3.42 -1.23 10.13
C THR A 11 1.96 -0.96 9.83
N ILE A 12 1.09 -1.76 10.43
CA ILE A 12 -0.34 -1.80 10.11
C ILE A 12 -1.14 -1.54 11.38
N ALA A 13 -1.94 -0.47 11.39
CA ALA A 13 -2.91 -0.24 12.46
C ALA A 13 -4.18 -1.07 12.21
N TRP A 14 -4.59 -1.19 10.95
CA TRP A 14 -5.75 -1.97 10.55
C TRP A 14 -5.62 -2.42 9.10
N THR A 15 -6.12 -3.60 8.78
CA THR A 15 -6.25 -4.09 7.42
C THR A 15 -7.58 -4.78 7.23
N SER A 16 -8.18 -4.63 6.06
CA SER A 16 -9.41 -5.30 5.66
C SER A 16 -9.54 -5.19 4.15
N ARG A 17 -10.71 -5.51 3.63
CA ARG A 17 -11.04 -5.35 2.22
C ARG A 17 -12.36 -4.62 2.07
N ILE A 18 -12.42 -3.66 1.14
CA ILE A 18 -13.65 -2.97 0.77
C ILE A 18 -14.58 -4.01 0.13
N LYS A 19 -15.77 -4.19 0.71
CA LYS A 19 -16.72 -5.19 0.25
C LYS A 19 -17.36 -4.74 -1.07
N ARG A 20 -17.36 -5.65 -2.05
CA ARG A 20 -18.06 -5.48 -3.32
C ARG A 20 -19.41 -6.19 -3.24
N ASP A 21 -20.40 -5.78 -4.04
CA ASP A 21 -21.73 -6.40 -4.06
C ASP A 21 -21.69 -7.90 -4.38
N ARG A 22 -20.71 -8.32 -5.20
CA ARG A 22 -20.51 -9.72 -5.60
C ARG A 22 -19.82 -10.57 -4.53
N ASP A 23 -19.29 -9.95 -3.47
CA ASP A 23 -18.53 -10.67 -2.44
C ASP A 23 -19.48 -11.45 -1.55
N ARG A 24 -19.11 -12.70 -1.29
CA ARG A 24 -19.75 -13.54 -0.28
C ARG A 24 -19.19 -13.19 1.10
N PRO A 25 -19.85 -13.64 2.19
CA PRO A 25 -19.25 -13.51 3.52
C PRO A 25 -17.82 -14.07 3.51
N PHE A 26 -16.89 -13.38 4.16
CA PHE A 26 -15.50 -13.80 4.19
C PHE A 26 -15.34 -15.12 4.93
N GLN A 27 -14.67 -16.09 4.30
CA GLN A 27 -14.26 -17.35 4.94
C GLN A 27 -13.02 -17.16 5.80
N TRP A 28 -12.19 -16.18 5.43
CA TRP A 28 -10.95 -15.83 6.11
C TRP A 28 -11.02 -14.37 6.52
N ALA A 29 -10.20 -13.99 7.52
CA ALA A 29 -10.10 -12.58 7.85
C ALA A 29 -9.70 -11.80 6.59
N PRO A 30 -10.47 -10.77 6.17
CA PRO A 30 -10.14 -9.99 4.98
C PRO A 30 -8.91 -9.13 5.22
N GLY A 31 -8.30 -8.69 4.12
CA GLY A 31 -7.11 -7.84 4.16
C GLY A 31 -5.84 -8.60 3.80
N VAL A 32 -4.72 -7.90 3.96
CA VAL A 32 -3.42 -8.42 3.58
C VAL A 32 -2.86 -9.36 4.64
N LYS A 33 -1.85 -10.14 4.27
CA LYS A 33 -1.10 -11.03 5.16
C LYS A 33 0.37 -10.64 5.15
N THR A 34 1.13 -11.18 6.08
CA THR A 34 2.58 -10.99 6.13
C THR A 34 3.28 -12.32 5.95
N THR A 35 4.46 -12.28 5.38
CA THR A 35 5.33 -13.44 5.22
C THR A 35 6.78 -13.00 5.27
N ARG A 36 7.70 -13.96 5.33
CA ARG A 36 9.12 -13.68 5.35
C ARG A 36 9.73 -13.89 3.97
N SER A 37 10.44 -12.89 3.47
CA SER A 37 11.29 -12.98 2.28
C SER A 37 12.73 -13.25 2.72
N ASP A 38 13.42 -14.16 2.04
CA ASP A 38 14.82 -14.42 2.31
C ASP A 38 15.73 -13.26 1.88
N LYS A 39 15.24 -12.37 1.02
CA LYS A 39 15.99 -11.23 0.49
C LYS A 39 15.84 -9.97 1.32
N VAL A 40 14.65 -9.68 1.84
CA VAL A 40 14.34 -8.36 2.44
C VAL A 40 13.70 -8.44 3.82
N GLY A 41 13.43 -9.62 4.36
CA GLY A 41 12.79 -9.79 5.68
C GLY A 41 11.27 -9.88 5.59
N MET A 42 10.56 -9.35 6.59
CA MET A 42 9.11 -9.41 6.61
C MET A 42 8.51 -8.52 5.53
N VAL A 43 7.51 -9.03 4.83
CA VAL A 43 6.82 -8.32 3.75
C VAL A 43 5.31 -8.52 3.86
N VAL A 44 4.57 -7.63 3.23
CA VAL A 44 3.12 -7.77 3.05
C VAL A 44 2.86 -8.54 1.76
N THR A 45 2.01 -9.55 1.84
CA THR A 45 1.68 -10.46 0.76
C THR A 45 0.17 -10.70 0.71
N ARG A 46 -0.29 -11.49 -0.26
CA ARG A 46 -1.71 -11.79 -0.52
C ARG A 46 -2.53 -10.52 -0.67
N ILE A 47 -1.96 -9.55 -1.36
CA ILE A 47 -2.63 -8.31 -1.70
C ILE A 47 -3.55 -8.58 -2.89
N THR A 48 -4.85 -8.42 -2.69
CA THR A 48 -5.85 -8.59 -3.75
C THR A 48 -6.65 -7.29 -3.92
N ASP A 49 -7.42 -7.20 -4.98
CA ASP A 49 -8.21 -6.00 -5.29
C ASP A 49 -9.09 -5.58 -4.11
N LEU A 50 -9.02 -4.31 -3.76
CA LEU A 50 -9.76 -3.66 -2.67
C LEU A 50 -9.30 -4.00 -1.25
N ASP A 51 -8.24 -4.79 -1.08
CA ASP A 51 -7.56 -4.85 0.22
C ASP A 51 -6.97 -3.48 0.55
N TYR A 52 -6.89 -3.15 1.82
CA TYR A 52 -6.26 -1.91 2.26
C TYR A 52 -5.53 -2.05 3.58
N ILE A 53 -4.61 -1.12 3.78
CA ILE A 53 -3.88 -0.94 5.04
C ILE A 53 -4.16 0.46 5.55
N LYS A 54 -4.46 0.59 6.84
CA LYS A 54 -4.53 1.86 7.54
C LYS A 54 -3.29 2.03 8.41
N VAL A 55 -2.67 3.20 8.33
CA VAL A 55 -1.55 3.62 9.17
C VAL A 55 -1.96 4.87 9.93
N ASN A 56 -1.88 4.82 11.26
CA ASN A 56 -2.34 5.91 12.11
C ASN A 56 -1.29 7.02 12.24
N ARG A 57 -1.77 8.25 12.31
CA ARG A 57 -1.00 9.44 12.72
C ARG A 57 0.31 9.59 11.93
N VAL A 58 0.17 9.73 10.63
CA VAL A 58 1.31 10.02 9.75
C VAL A 58 1.47 11.53 9.70
N ASP A 59 2.63 12.02 10.12
CA ASP A 59 2.91 13.46 10.19
C ASP A 59 3.71 13.90 8.95
N PHE A 60 3.01 14.48 7.99
CA PHE A 60 3.60 14.98 6.76
C PHE A 60 4.27 16.35 6.93
N GLY A 61 4.01 17.03 8.05
CA GLY A 61 4.55 18.36 8.31
C GLY A 61 3.85 19.45 7.49
N ARG A 62 4.35 20.66 7.63
CA ARG A 62 3.73 21.86 7.04
C ARG A 62 3.96 21.95 5.53
N SER A 63 5.17 21.67 5.07
CA SER A 63 5.50 21.74 3.64
C SER A 63 4.97 20.54 2.85
N GLY A 64 4.74 19.43 3.52
CA GLY A 64 4.12 18.25 2.95
C GLY A 64 5.02 17.40 2.07
N ALA A 65 4.46 16.27 1.65
CA ALA A 65 5.11 15.32 0.76
C ALA A 65 4.79 15.63 -0.70
N LYS A 66 5.73 15.34 -1.60
CA LYS A 66 5.57 15.51 -3.04
C LYS A 66 5.74 14.23 -3.84
N ARG A 67 6.26 13.17 -3.22
CA ARG A 67 6.47 11.88 -3.89
C ARG A 67 6.29 10.74 -2.91
N PHE A 68 5.70 9.65 -3.39
CA PHE A 68 5.57 8.38 -2.69
C PHE A 68 6.43 7.34 -3.39
N LYS A 69 7.15 6.54 -2.62
CA LYS A 69 8.00 5.45 -3.11
C LYS A 69 7.64 4.16 -2.38
N ALA A 70 7.62 3.05 -3.10
CA ALA A 70 7.37 1.73 -2.53
C ALA A 70 8.32 0.70 -3.12
N ASN A 71 8.79 -0.21 -2.28
CA ASN A 71 9.59 -1.35 -2.72
C ASN A 71 8.66 -2.54 -2.91
N VAL A 72 8.50 -2.99 -4.14
CA VAL A 72 7.48 -3.96 -4.56
C VAL A 72 8.09 -5.10 -5.34
N ALA A 73 7.39 -6.25 -5.34
CA ALA A 73 7.71 -7.40 -6.17
C ALA A 73 6.42 -7.95 -6.77
N SER A 74 6.42 -8.21 -8.07
CA SER A 74 5.25 -8.75 -8.75
C SER A 74 5.63 -9.64 -9.93
N GLU A 75 5.05 -10.83 -9.98
CA GLU A 75 5.16 -11.73 -11.13
C GLU A 75 4.08 -11.47 -12.16
N THR A 76 3.04 -10.73 -11.80
CA THR A 76 1.90 -10.38 -12.68
C THR A 76 2.08 -8.96 -13.22
N ASP A 77 1.07 -8.45 -13.91
CA ASP A 77 1.03 -7.05 -14.35
C ASP A 77 0.90 -6.08 -13.18
N GLY A 78 0.86 -6.58 -11.93
CA GLY A 78 0.76 -5.77 -10.74
C GLY A 78 -0.65 -5.26 -10.52
N GLY A 79 -0.71 -4.06 -10.00
CA GLY A 79 -1.96 -3.38 -9.69
C GLY A 79 -1.65 -1.94 -9.37
N ALA A 80 -2.33 -1.37 -8.37
CA ALA A 80 -2.09 0.01 -7.98
C ALA A 80 -2.21 0.17 -6.46
N ILE A 81 -1.51 1.17 -5.93
CA ILE A 81 -1.64 1.64 -4.55
C ILE A 81 -2.27 3.02 -4.62
N GLU A 82 -3.53 3.12 -4.20
CA GLU A 82 -4.24 4.38 -4.09
C GLU A 82 -4.06 4.94 -2.69
N LEU A 83 -3.60 6.18 -2.59
CA LEU A 83 -3.29 6.82 -1.32
C LEU A 83 -4.37 7.82 -0.95
N ARG A 84 -4.99 7.65 0.22
CA ARG A 84 -6.00 8.56 0.75
C ARG A 84 -5.76 8.88 2.20
N LEU A 85 -6.31 10.01 2.66
CA LEU A 85 -6.18 10.47 4.03
C LEU A 85 -7.51 10.36 4.77
N ASP A 86 -7.44 9.98 6.03
CA ASP A 86 -8.49 10.04 7.05
C ASP A 86 -9.66 9.07 6.87
N SER A 87 -9.94 8.64 5.65
CA SER A 87 -10.96 7.63 5.36
C SER A 87 -10.71 6.99 4.00
N LEU A 88 -11.43 5.89 3.71
CA LEU A 88 -11.32 5.17 2.43
C LEU A 88 -11.77 6.02 1.23
N ASP A 89 -12.61 7.01 1.45
CA ASP A 89 -13.07 7.97 0.46
C ASP A 89 -12.58 9.39 0.72
N GLY A 90 -11.56 9.53 1.57
CA GLY A 90 -10.96 10.80 1.90
C GLY A 90 -10.12 11.39 0.77
N PRO A 91 -9.41 12.51 1.06
CA PRO A 91 -8.60 13.18 0.05
C PRO A 91 -7.61 12.23 -0.62
N HIS A 92 -7.61 12.22 -1.94
CA HIS A 92 -6.72 11.41 -2.77
C HIS A 92 -5.38 12.11 -2.96
N LEU A 93 -4.29 11.48 -2.54
CA LEU A 93 -2.94 12.02 -2.68
C LEU A 93 -2.31 11.70 -4.02
N GLY A 94 -2.56 10.50 -4.52
CA GLY A 94 -1.99 9.96 -5.74
C GLY A 94 -2.20 8.46 -5.81
N THR A 95 -1.88 7.87 -6.95
CA THR A 95 -1.99 6.43 -7.18
C THR A 95 -0.74 5.93 -7.87
N LEU A 96 -0.03 5.01 -7.21
CA LEU A 96 1.13 4.33 -7.80
C LEU A 96 0.65 3.11 -8.57
N THR A 97 0.89 3.11 -9.89
CA THR A 97 0.70 1.91 -10.70
C THR A 97 1.91 1.01 -10.52
N VAL A 98 1.69 -0.19 -9.97
CA VAL A 98 2.75 -1.16 -9.73
C VAL A 98 2.98 -1.97 -10.98
N SER A 99 4.19 -1.90 -11.52
CA SER A 99 4.60 -2.63 -12.72
C SER A 99 5.21 -3.98 -12.34
N LYS A 100 5.11 -4.94 -13.26
CA LYS A 100 5.74 -6.25 -13.13
C LYS A 100 7.24 -6.13 -12.88
N THR A 101 7.75 -6.89 -11.93
CA THR A 101 9.19 -6.92 -11.61
C THR A 101 9.87 -8.22 -12.04
N GLY A 102 9.11 -9.25 -12.39
CA GLY A 102 9.63 -10.53 -12.85
C GLY A 102 9.53 -11.67 -11.85
N GLY A 103 9.01 -11.43 -10.65
CA GLY A 103 8.83 -12.47 -9.64
C GLY A 103 8.31 -11.95 -8.32
N TRP A 104 7.81 -12.84 -7.48
CA TRP A 104 7.26 -12.50 -6.17
C TRP A 104 8.32 -12.07 -5.15
N ASP A 105 9.60 -12.27 -5.45
CA ASP A 105 10.74 -11.88 -4.62
C ASP A 105 11.80 -11.14 -5.43
N GLU A 106 11.41 -10.61 -6.59
CA GLU A 106 12.21 -9.69 -7.40
C GLU A 106 11.77 -8.26 -7.08
N TRP A 107 12.56 -7.59 -6.24
CA TRP A 107 12.20 -6.31 -5.65
C TRP A 107 12.65 -5.12 -6.49
N GLN A 108 11.77 -4.16 -6.66
CA GLN A 108 12.05 -2.92 -7.38
C GLN A 108 11.37 -1.75 -6.69
N GLN A 109 12.10 -0.66 -6.53
CA GLN A 109 11.52 0.59 -6.03
C GLN A 109 10.79 1.30 -7.15
N GLN A 110 9.52 1.65 -6.90
CA GLN A 110 8.68 2.39 -7.82
C GLN A 110 8.11 3.61 -7.11
N SER A 111 7.81 4.67 -7.84
CA SER A 111 7.40 5.93 -7.24
C SER A 111 6.37 6.68 -8.07
N VAL A 112 5.68 7.62 -7.42
CA VAL A 112 4.65 8.46 -8.04
C VAL A 112 4.65 9.84 -7.37
N PRO A 113 4.39 10.93 -8.12
CA PRO A 113 4.13 12.23 -7.51
C PRO A 113 2.83 12.18 -6.70
N VAL A 114 2.81 12.91 -5.58
CA VAL A 114 1.61 13.09 -4.75
C VAL A 114 1.39 14.57 -4.45
N SER A 115 0.17 14.91 -4.06
CA SER A 115 -0.19 16.27 -3.64
C SER A 115 -1.25 16.22 -2.55
N GLY A 116 -1.28 17.27 -1.71
CA GLY A 116 -2.25 17.38 -0.63
C GLY A 116 -1.87 16.68 0.66
N ALA A 117 -0.64 16.16 0.76
CA ALA A 117 -0.15 15.47 1.96
C ALA A 117 0.54 16.46 2.89
N THR A 118 -0.24 17.19 3.71
CA THR A 118 0.26 18.12 4.73
C THR A 118 -0.41 17.85 6.06
N GLY A 119 0.29 18.12 7.17
CA GLY A 119 -0.22 17.92 8.51
C GLY A 119 -0.22 16.46 8.94
N THR A 120 -0.92 16.15 10.01
CA THR A 120 -1.00 14.80 10.59
C THR A 120 -2.33 14.16 10.24
N HIS A 121 -2.28 12.99 9.64
CA HIS A 121 -3.46 12.26 9.16
C HIS A 121 -3.29 10.76 9.32
N ASP A 122 -4.39 10.03 9.34
CA ASP A 122 -4.38 8.60 9.09
C ASP A 122 -4.21 8.37 7.60
N LEU A 123 -3.32 7.46 7.22
CA LEU A 123 -3.03 7.14 5.82
C LEU A 123 -3.67 5.81 5.46
N TYR A 124 -4.34 5.79 4.32
CA TYR A 124 -4.91 4.57 3.73
C TYR A 124 -4.17 4.23 2.45
N LEU A 125 -3.64 3.00 2.40
CA LEU A 125 -3.11 2.41 1.18
C LEU A 125 -4.15 1.42 0.68
N ILE A 126 -4.84 1.76 -0.41
CA ILE A 126 -5.89 0.93 -1.00
C ILE A 126 -5.31 0.26 -2.24
N PHE A 127 -5.39 -1.06 -2.27
CA PHE A 127 -4.83 -1.85 -3.36
C PHE A 127 -5.89 -2.13 -4.40
N ARG A 128 -5.56 -1.89 -5.67
CA ARG A 128 -6.48 -2.08 -6.78
C ARG A 128 -5.83 -2.90 -7.89
N GLY A 129 -6.64 -3.76 -8.49
CA GLY A 129 -6.21 -4.59 -9.61
C GLY A 129 -7.36 -5.37 -10.20
N ALA A 130 -7.07 -6.21 -11.18
CA ALA A 130 -8.08 -7.03 -11.85
C ALA A 130 -8.21 -8.39 -11.16
N GLY A 131 -9.44 -8.92 -11.14
CA GLY A 131 -9.72 -10.27 -10.65
C GLY A 131 -9.57 -10.43 -9.14
N ASP A 132 -9.35 -11.67 -8.72
CA ASP A 132 -9.25 -12.04 -7.30
C ASP A 132 -7.88 -12.62 -6.94
N ALA A 133 -6.95 -12.64 -7.88
CA ALA A 133 -5.60 -13.17 -7.66
C ALA A 133 -4.69 -12.14 -6.98
N PRO A 134 -3.62 -12.61 -6.31
CA PRO A 134 -2.64 -11.71 -5.72
C PRO A 134 -2.01 -10.79 -6.77
N LEU A 135 -1.81 -9.52 -6.40
CA LEU A 135 -1.34 -8.46 -7.29
C LEU A 135 0.18 -8.26 -7.21
N PHE A 136 0.70 -8.07 -6.01
CA PHE A 136 2.12 -7.82 -5.75
C PHE A 136 2.41 -7.99 -4.27
N ASN A 137 3.70 -8.02 -3.92
CA ASN A 137 4.18 -7.98 -2.54
C ASN A 137 4.77 -6.60 -2.24
N LEU A 138 4.68 -6.16 -0.99
CA LEU A 138 5.12 -4.84 -0.55
C LEU A 138 6.06 -4.99 0.65
N ASP A 139 7.28 -4.44 0.53
CA ASP A 139 8.30 -4.51 1.56
C ASP A 139 8.30 -3.27 2.47
N HIS A 140 8.47 -2.09 1.86
CA HIS A 140 8.46 -0.83 2.58
C HIS A 140 8.02 0.32 1.68
N TRP A 141 7.73 1.45 2.30
CA TRP A 141 7.39 2.68 1.60
C TRP A 141 7.95 3.90 2.32
N THR A 142 8.11 4.98 1.57
CA THR A 142 8.49 6.30 2.10
C THR A 142 7.82 7.39 1.29
N PHE A 143 7.72 8.55 1.89
CA PHE A 143 7.43 9.80 1.16
C PHE A 143 8.70 10.64 1.08
N SER A 144 8.71 11.60 0.16
CA SER A 144 9.76 12.62 0.09
C SER A 144 9.14 13.98 -0.20
N ARG A 145 9.85 15.01 0.29
CA ARG A 145 9.48 16.40 0.05
C ARG A 145 9.90 16.88 -1.32
#